data_f288995f6bf3353002465232034801c7
#
_entry.id   f288995f6bf3353002465232034801c7
#
_cell.length_a   1.000
_cell.length_b   1.000
_cell.length_c   1.000
_cell.angle_alpha   90.00
_cell.angle_beta   90.00
_cell.angle_gamma   90.00
#
_symmetry.space_group_name_H-M   'P 1'
#
loop_
_entity.id
_entity.type
_entity.pdbx_description
1 polymer ?
#
loop_
_entity_poly.entity_id
_entity_poly.type
_entity_poly.pdbx_seq_one_letter_code
_entity_poly.pdbx_strand_id
1 'polypeptide(L)'
;SADDEARLAIAIAAARAQLYAEGKLPQPDPSIATTFAWPLRSAGIGYFAHYATSAFVDQNTAVGTFQDWNCGARSYDQHRGTDIFTWPYGWLSMDLSRLQTIAAAPGTILVRVDGNADRSCAAGGGNANLIVIQHADGSTAIYGHFKNGSVTPKQVGAAVATGEYLGIVGSSGSSSGPHLHFEVHDSGTYPGPLLDPYDGLCETL
;
A
#
# COMPACT_ATOMS: atom_id res chain seq x y z
N SER A 1 0.35 -12.95 -6.05
CA SER A 1 -0.02 -13.82 -7.21
C SER A 1 -1.35 -13.36 -7.79
N ALA A 2 -1.69 -13.79 -9.01
CA ALA A 2 -2.98 -13.49 -9.63
C ALA A 2 -4.18 -13.94 -8.76
N ASP A 3 -4.04 -15.04 -8.03
CA ASP A 3 -5.07 -15.52 -7.10
C ASP A 3 -5.24 -14.59 -5.88
N ASP A 4 -4.17 -14.00 -5.38
CA ASP A 4 -4.24 -13.06 -4.24
C ASP A 4 -4.89 -11.74 -4.68
N GLU A 5 -4.57 -11.28 -5.87
CA GLU A 5 -5.18 -10.09 -6.47
C GLU A 5 -6.68 -10.30 -6.71
N ALA A 6 -7.08 -11.45 -7.25
CA ALA A 6 -8.49 -11.80 -7.45
C ALA A 6 -9.26 -11.85 -6.12
N ARG A 7 -8.67 -12.44 -5.06
CA ARG A 7 -9.27 -12.45 -3.72
C ARG A 7 -9.42 -11.05 -3.15
N LEU A 8 -8.40 -10.21 -3.32
CA LEU A 8 -8.44 -8.83 -2.85
C LEU A 8 -9.52 -8.03 -3.59
N ALA A 9 -9.64 -8.22 -4.92
CA ALA A 9 -10.69 -7.59 -5.73
C ALA A 9 -12.09 -7.95 -5.22
N ILE A 10 -12.34 -9.23 -4.94
CA ILE A 10 -13.62 -9.70 -4.39
C ILE A 10 -13.88 -9.06 -3.01
N ALA A 11 -12.87 -9.01 -2.15
CA ALA A 11 -13.01 -8.43 -0.81
C ALA A 11 -13.32 -6.93 -0.87
N ILE A 12 -12.64 -6.17 -1.74
CA ILE A 12 -12.89 -4.74 -1.95
C ILE A 12 -14.30 -4.51 -2.49
N ALA A 13 -14.73 -5.26 -3.50
CA ALA A 13 -16.05 -5.12 -4.09
C ALA A 13 -17.18 -5.41 -3.07
N ALA A 14 -17.02 -6.48 -2.28
CA ALA A 14 -17.96 -6.84 -1.24
C ALA A 14 -18.06 -5.77 -0.12
N ALA A 15 -16.91 -5.28 0.35
CA ALA A 15 -16.85 -4.23 1.35
C ALA A 15 -17.50 -2.93 0.86
N ARG A 16 -17.20 -2.51 -0.38
CA ARG A 16 -17.84 -1.33 -1.00
C ARG A 16 -19.35 -1.47 -1.03
N ALA A 17 -19.88 -2.59 -1.55
CA ALA A 17 -21.30 -2.82 -1.66
C ALA A 17 -21.99 -2.77 -0.28
N GLN A 18 -21.41 -3.43 0.70
CA GLN A 18 -21.93 -3.43 2.07
C GLN A 18 -21.92 -2.02 2.69
N LEU A 19 -20.78 -1.33 2.62
CA LEU A 19 -20.61 -0.01 3.25
C LEU A 19 -21.47 1.06 2.57
N TYR A 20 -21.68 1.00 1.25
CA TYR A 20 -22.65 1.86 0.56
C TYR A 20 -24.07 1.59 1.03
N ALA A 21 -24.47 0.32 1.14
CA ALA A 21 -25.80 -0.06 1.64
C ALA A 21 -26.04 0.39 3.10
N GLU A 22 -24.99 0.42 3.92
CA GLU A 22 -25.04 0.87 5.31
C GLU A 22 -24.89 2.40 5.46
N GLY A 23 -24.66 3.15 4.38
CA GLY A 23 -24.42 4.60 4.41
C GLY A 23 -23.11 4.99 5.11
N LYS A 24 -22.16 4.06 5.23
CA LYS A 24 -20.84 4.27 5.89
C LYS A 24 -19.74 4.67 4.93
N LEU A 25 -19.95 4.50 3.63
CA LEU A 25 -19.02 4.90 2.59
C LEU A 25 -19.67 6.00 1.75
N PRO A 26 -19.11 7.21 1.70
CA PRO A 26 -19.63 8.27 0.84
C PRO A 26 -19.46 7.88 -0.63
N GLN A 27 -20.37 8.36 -1.48
CA GLN A 27 -20.20 8.23 -2.94
C GLN A 27 -18.98 9.01 -3.39
N PRO A 28 -18.20 8.50 -4.33
CA PRO A 28 -17.06 9.21 -4.88
C PRO A 28 -17.48 10.57 -5.47
N ASP A 29 -16.68 11.58 -5.19
CA ASP A 29 -16.82 12.90 -5.78
C ASP A 29 -15.65 13.14 -6.77
N PRO A 30 -15.88 13.03 -8.08
CA PRO A 30 -14.82 13.19 -9.08
C PRO A 30 -14.30 14.63 -9.22
N SER A 31 -14.92 15.59 -8.53
CA SER A 31 -14.41 16.96 -8.45
C SER A 31 -13.29 17.12 -7.42
N ILE A 32 -13.08 16.12 -6.56
CA ILE A 32 -12.01 16.07 -5.57
C ILE A 32 -10.83 15.31 -6.20
N ALA A 33 -9.62 15.83 -6.03
CA ALA A 33 -8.39 15.09 -6.32
C ALA A 33 -7.71 14.74 -5.00
N THR A 34 -7.49 13.46 -4.75
CA THR A 34 -6.77 13.01 -3.56
C THR A 34 -5.29 13.30 -3.69
N THR A 35 -4.74 14.03 -2.73
CA THR A 35 -3.30 14.27 -2.62
C THR A 35 -2.72 13.36 -1.55
N PHE A 36 -1.67 12.62 -1.90
CA PHE A 36 -1.01 11.66 -1.03
C PHE A 36 0.20 12.30 -0.33
N ALA A 37 0.21 12.20 0.99
CA ALA A 37 1.39 12.49 1.80
C ALA A 37 2.31 11.25 1.86
N TRP A 38 3.55 11.43 2.32
CA TRP A 38 4.48 10.32 2.52
C TRP A 38 3.89 9.29 3.51
N PRO A 39 3.85 7.98 3.17
CA PRO A 39 3.10 6.98 3.92
C PRO A 39 3.83 6.41 5.15
N LEU A 40 4.99 6.96 5.52
CA LEU A 40 5.80 6.45 6.62
C LEU A 40 6.11 7.51 7.66
N ARG A 41 6.23 7.07 8.92
CA ARG A 41 6.65 7.88 10.05
C ARG A 41 7.64 7.10 10.93
N SER A 42 8.73 7.76 11.34
CA SER A 42 9.67 7.21 12.32
C SER A 42 9.04 7.09 13.69
N ALA A 43 9.32 6.00 14.39
CA ALA A 43 8.95 5.77 15.78
C ALA A 43 10.23 5.64 16.63
N GLY A 44 10.74 6.77 17.10
CA GLY A 44 11.89 6.80 18.00
C GLY A 44 13.25 6.51 17.34
N ILE A 45 13.38 6.72 16.03
CA ILE A 45 14.66 6.65 15.34
C ILE A 45 15.32 8.03 15.40
N GLY A 46 16.52 8.08 15.96
CA GLY A 46 17.28 9.33 16.13
C GLY A 46 18.26 9.64 14.99
N TYR A 47 18.17 8.95 13.84
CA TYR A 47 19.03 9.18 12.68
C TYR A 47 18.21 9.38 11.41
N PHE A 48 18.81 10.05 10.42
CA PHE A 48 18.24 10.24 9.08
C PHE A 48 18.43 8.97 8.24
N ALA A 49 17.75 8.91 7.07
CA ALA A 49 17.87 7.82 6.11
C ALA A 49 17.56 6.43 6.70
N HIS A 50 16.43 6.31 7.41
CA HIS A 50 15.95 5.05 7.99
C HIS A 50 15.04 4.24 7.04
N TYR A 51 14.85 4.72 5.83
CA TYR A 51 14.16 4.04 4.73
C TYR A 51 14.75 4.48 3.38
N ALA A 52 14.47 3.70 2.34
CA ALA A 52 14.74 4.10 0.95
C ALA A 52 13.76 3.39 0.01
N THR A 53 13.49 3.96 -1.16
CA THR A 53 12.67 3.33 -2.19
C THR A 53 13.52 2.36 -3.00
N SER A 54 13.11 1.09 -3.05
CA SER A 54 13.77 0.04 -3.86
C SER A 54 13.17 -0.08 -5.25
N ALA A 55 11.84 0.09 -5.39
CA ALA A 55 11.14 0.00 -6.65
C ALA A 55 9.97 0.99 -6.68
N PHE A 56 9.70 1.55 -7.85
CA PHE A 56 8.52 2.36 -8.18
C PHE A 56 7.52 1.55 -9.00
N VAL A 57 6.37 2.13 -9.30
CA VAL A 57 5.39 1.56 -10.23
C VAL A 57 6.06 1.34 -11.58
N ASP A 58 5.74 0.21 -12.22
CA ASP A 58 6.20 -0.07 -13.58
C ASP A 58 5.33 0.70 -14.60
N GLN A 59 5.93 1.71 -15.24
CA GLN A 59 5.29 2.53 -16.27
C GLN A 59 5.25 1.84 -17.64
N ASN A 60 5.96 0.71 -17.81
CA ASN A 60 6.01 -0.03 -19.06
C ASN A 60 5.15 -1.29 -18.97
N THR A 61 3.97 -1.27 -19.58
CA THR A 61 3.03 -2.40 -19.54
C THR A 61 3.43 -3.60 -20.40
N ALA A 62 4.53 -3.50 -21.18
CA ALA A 62 5.02 -4.61 -22.01
C ALA A 62 5.75 -5.64 -21.15
N VAL A 63 5.24 -6.88 -21.14
CA VAL A 63 5.81 -8.00 -20.36
C VAL A 63 7.30 -8.21 -20.67
N GLY A 64 8.09 -8.39 -19.64
CA GLY A 64 9.54 -8.60 -19.73
C GLY A 64 10.37 -7.31 -19.80
N THR A 65 9.72 -6.17 -19.70
CA THR A 65 10.38 -4.84 -19.62
C THR A 65 9.82 -4.06 -18.45
N PHE A 66 10.55 -3.07 -17.98
CA PHE A 66 10.08 -2.19 -16.90
C PHE A 66 10.74 -0.81 -16.99
N GLN A 67 10.06 0.20 -16.47
CA GLN A 67 10.53 1.57 -16.43
C GLN A 67 9.88 2.30 -15.25
N ASP A 68 10.64 3.11 -14.52
CA ASP A 68 10.08 3.98 -13.50
C ASP A 68 9.58 5.33 -14.08
N TRP A 69 8.88 6.10 -13.27
CA TRP A 69 8.31 7.40 -13.61
C TRP A 69 9.32 8.42 -14.20
N ASN A 70 10.58 8.28 -13.87
CA ASN A 70 11.65 9.17 -14.33
C ASN A 70 12.54 8.54 -15.43
N CYS A 71 12.00 7.59 -16.19
CA CYS A 71 12.65 6.87 -17.29
C CYS A 71 13.85 5.99 -16.85
N GLY A 72 13.97 5.71 -15.56
CA GLY A 72 15.02 4.87 -15.00
C GLY A 72 14.62 3.40 -14.92
N ALA A 73 15.49 2.60 -14.34
CA ALA A 73 15.33 1.17 -14.15
C ALA A 73 15.06 0.80 -12.66
N ARG A 74 14.51 1.72 -11.87
CA ARG A 74 14.17 1.44 -10.47
C ARG A 74 12.74 0.94 -10.35
N SER A 75 12.47 -0.19 -10.99
CA SER A 75 11.24 -0.95 -10.96
C SER A 75 11.54 -2.42 -11.30
N TYR A 76 10.51 -3.25 -11.41
CA TYR A 76 10.56 -4.58 -12.00
C TYR A 76 9.26 -4.86 -12.75
N ASP A 77 9.31 -5.81 -13.70
CA ASP A 77 8.20 -6.15 -14.61
C ASP A 77 6.88 -6.33 -13.85
N GLN A 78 5.87 -5.57 -14.26
CA GLN A 78 4.52 -5.55 -13.70
C GLN A 78 4.43 -5.11 -12.22
N HIS A 79 5.39 -4.36 -11.69
CA HIS A 79 5.31 -3.82 -10.35
C HIS A 79 4.25 -2.71 -10.26
N ARG A 80 3.33 -2.86 -9.31
CA ARG A 80 2.10 -2.05 -9.24
C ARG A 80 2.14 -0.95 -8.19
N GLY A 81 3.20 -0.88 -7.41
CA GLY A 81 3.29 0.08 -6.30
C GLY A 81 4.69 0.65 -6.12
N THR A 82 4.86 1.34 -5.03
CA THR A 82 6.17 1.80 -4.55
C THR A 82 6.59 0.96 -3.37
N ASP A 83 7.74 0.30 -3.49
CA ASP A 83 8.35 -0.47 -2.40
C ASP A 83 9.33 0.40 -1.62
N ILE A 84 9.04 0.63 -0.34
CA ILE A 84 9.83 1.47 0.57
C ILE A 84 10.39 0.59 1.68
N PHE A 85 11.68 0.21 1.57
CA PHE A 85 12.31 -0.68 2.54
C PHE A 85 12.91 0.06 3.73
N THR A 86 13.02 -0.65 4.85
CA THR A 86 13.65 -0.13 6.06
C THR A 86 15.16 -0.22 5.99
N TRP A 87 15.87 0.82 6.44
CA TRP A 87 17.32 0.95 6.38
C TRP A 87 17.92 1.40 7.72
N PRO A 88 19.16 1.03 8.06
CA PRO A 88 20.04 0.05 7.40
C PRO A 88 19.79 -1.40 7.81
N TYR A 89 19.08 -1.62 8.91
CA TYR A 89 18.85 -2.94 9.51
C TYR A 89 17.36 -3.27 9.52
N GLY A 90 16.82 -3.71 8.35
CA GLY A 90 15.39 -3.90 8.14
C GLY A 90 14.73 -4.78 9.20
N TRP A 91 15.25 -5.97 9.44
CA TRP A 91 14.70 -6.90 10.42
C TRP A 91 14.74 -6.35 11.86
N LEU A 92 15.85 -5.71 12.25
CA LEU A 92 15.95 -5.08 13.57
C LEU A 92 14.96 -3.91 13.71
N SER A 93 14.80 -3.11 12.66
CA SER A 93 13.83 -2.01 12.65
C SER A 93 12.40 -2.51 12.78
N MET A 94 12.05 -3.61 12.09
CA MET A 94 10.78 -4.29 12.20
C MET A 94 10.57 -4.85 13.62
N ASP A 95 11.54 -5.59 14.17
CA ASP A 95 11.45 -6.18 15.51
C ASP A 95 11.22 -5.12 16.58
N LEU A 96 11.92 -4.00 16.49
CA LEU A 96 11.82 -2.86 17.40
C LEU A 96 10.67 -1.89 17.03
N SER A 97 9.86 -2.23 16.01
CA SER A 97 8.71 -1.41 15.57
C SER A 97 9.05 0.06 15.27
N ARG A 98 10.19 0.29 14.62
CA ARG A 98 10.77 1.64 14.44
C ARG A 98 10.19 2.42 13.27
N LEU A 99 9.56 1.77 12.31
CA LEU A 99 8.98 2.43 11.14
C LEU A 99 7.50 2.13 11.06
N GLN A 100 6.68 3.15 11.24
CA GLN A 100 5.23 3.09 11.17
C GLN A 100 4.77 3.41 9.75
N THR A 101 3.82 2.64 9.26
CA THR A 101 2.99 3.01 8.12
C THR A 101 1.84 3.87 8.64
N ILE A 102 1.60 4.98 7.96
CA ILE A 102 0.53 5.93 8.25
C ILE A 102 -0.31 6.16 6.99
N ALA A 103 -1.57 6.55 7.16
CA ALA A 103 -2.45 6.86 6.04
C ALA A 103 -1.91 8.07 5.26
N ALA A 104 -1.63 7.88 3.97
CA ALA A 104 -1.13 8.93 3.09
C ALA A 104 -2.20 9.99 2.76
N ALA A 105 -3.48 9.60 2.80
CA ALA A 105 -4.62 10.50 2.59
C ALA A 105 -5.81 10.06 3.47
N PRO A 106 -6.79 10.94 3.73
CA PRO A 106 -7.97 10.57 4.50
C PRO A 106 -8.87 9.63 3.69
N GLY A 107 -9.59 8.74 4.36
CA GLY A 107 -10.51 7.83 3.68
C GLY A 107 -11.19 6.85 4.62
N THR A 108 -11.77 5.80 4.04
CA THR A 108 -12.49 4.74 4.76
C THR A 108 -11.82 3.40 4.52
N ILE A 109 -11.58 2.63 5.56
CA ILE A 109 -10.99 1.29 5.47
C ILE A 109 -11.98 0.34 4.77
N LEU A 110 -11.58 -0.23 3.64
CA LEU A 110 -12.34 -1.25 2.91
C LEU A 110 -11.91 -2.67 3.29
N VAL A 111 -10.61 -2.88 3.48
CA VAL A 111 -10.05 -4.20 3.82
C VAL A 111 -9.03 -4.02 4.92
N ARG A 112 -9.06 -4.95 5.88
CA ARG A 112 -8.10 -5.07 6.96
C ARG A 112 -7.72 -6.54 7.14
N VAL A 113 -6.45 -6.87 6.93
CA VAL A 113 -5.91 -8.22 7.13
C VAL A 113 -4.74 -8.14 8.10
N ASP A 114 -4.76 -9.00 9.11
CA ASP A 114 -3.69 -9.16 10.10
C ASP A 114 -3.60 -10.63 10.54
N GLY A 115 -2.53 -11.01 11.23
CA GLY A 115 -2.36 -12.34 11.79
C GLY A 115 -1.55 -13.30 10.90
N ASN A 116 -1.16 -12.89 9.69
CA ASN A 116 -0.32 -13.72 8.83
C ASN A 116 1.16 -13.63 9.25
N ALA A 117 1.93 -14.68 8.95
CA ALA A 117 3.37 -14.70 9.17
C ALA A 117 4.06 -13.52 8.44
N ASP A 118 5.03 -12.89 9.10
CA ASP A 118 5.62 -11.62 8.67
C ASP A 118 7.14 -11.66 8.49
N ARG A 119 7.73 -12.86 8.35
CA ARG A 119 9.16 -13.04 8.16
C ARG A 119 9.50 -13.71 6.83
N SER A 120 8.77 -13.32 5.79
CA SER A 120 9.12 -13.74 4.42
C SER A 120 10.45 -13.12 4.00
N CYS A 121 11.30 -13.93 3.37
CA CYS A 121 12.60 -13.51 2.81
C CYS A 121 12.77 -13.97 1.35
N ALA A 122 11.64 -14.36 0.72
CA ALA A 122 11.58 -14.72 -0.69
C ALA A 122 10.19 -14.37 -1.25
N ALA A 123 10.11 -14.00 -2.51
CA ALA A 123 8.86 -13.79 -3.21
C ALA A 123 8.06 -15.11 -3.33
N GLY A 124 6.74 -15.01 -3.45
CA GLY A 124 5.83 -16.14 -3.68
C GLY A 124 5.29 -16.83 -2.43
N GLY A 125 5.49 -16.27 -1.24
CA GLY A 125 5.10 -16.92 0.03
C GLY A 125 3.94 -16.25 0.76
N GLY A 126 2.91 -17.04 1.13
CA GLY A 126 1.91 -16.70 2.15
C GLY A 126 0.98 -15.53 1.84
N ASN A 127 0.12 -15.20 2.79
CA ASN A 127 -0.79 -14.07 2.72
C ASN A 127 -0.16 -12.81 3.35
N ALA A 128 -0.38 -11.65 2.74
CA ALA A 128 0.08 -10.39 3.31
C ALA A 128 -0.88 -9.89 4.41
N ASN A 129 -0.31 -9.22 5.41
CA ASN A 129 -1.06 -8.32 6.29
C ASN A 129 -1.16 -6.98 5.56
N LEU A 130 -2.36 -6.43 5.41
CA LEU A 130 -2.60 -5.25 4.60
C LEU A 130 -3.81 -4.44 5.06
N ILE A 131 -3.84 -3.19 4.62
CA ILE A 131 -5.01 -2.31 4.68
C ILE A 131 -5.28 -1.76 3.28
N VAL A 132 -6.58 -1.66 2.93
CA VAL A 132 -7.05 -0.92 1.76
C VAL A 132 -7.93 0.22 2.24
N ILE A 133 -7.68 1.42 1.72
CA ILE A 133 -8.43 2.64 2.03
C ILE A 133 -9.03 3.19 0.74
N GLN A 134 -10.33 3.51 0.75
CA GLN A 134 -10.96 4.30 -0.31
C GLN A 134 -11.00 5.77 0.09
N HIS A 135 -10.61 6.63 -0.83
CA HIS A 135 -10.58 8.08 -0.68
C HIS A 135 -11.85 8.75 -1.23
N ALA A 136 -11.98 10.07 -1.02
CA ALA A 136 -13.19 10.82 -1.37
C ALA A 136 -13.46 10.89 -2.89
N ASP A 137 -12.43 10.88 -3.72
CA ASP A 137 -12.52 10.83 -5.18
C ASP A 137 -12.84 9.42 -5.72
N GLY A 138 -12.87 8.41 -4.86
CA GLY A 138 -13.08 7.01 -5.21
C GLY A 138 -11.80 6.24 -5.46
N SER A 139 -10.64 6.90 -5.50
CA SER A 139 -9.33 6.22 -5.58
C SER A 139 -9.12 5.31 -4.37
N THR A 140 -8.26 4.30 -4.52
CA THR A 140 -7.93 3.36 -3.46
C THR A 140 -6.44 3.26 -3.26
N ALA A 141 -6.00 3.28 -1.99
CA ALA A 141 -4.62 3.01 -1.62
C ALA A 141 -4.51 1.68 -0.85
N ILE A 142 -3.52 0.87 -1.22
CA ILE A 142 -3.18 -0.41 -0.60
C ILE A 142 -1.85 -0.24 0.14
N TYR A 143 -1.83 -0.64 1.40
CA TYR A 143 -0.65 -0.66 2.26
C TYR A 143 -0.37 -2.10 2.63
N GLY A 144 0.70 -2.67 2.09
CA GLY A 144 1.02 -4.10 2.20
C GLY A 144 2.21 -4.42 3.10
N HIS A 145 2.36 -5.72 3.40
CA HIS A 145 3.46 -6.35 4.11
C HIS A 145 3.63 -5.98 5.58
N PHE A 146 2.56 -5.59 6.29
CA PHE A 146 2.65 -5.24 7.70
C PHE A 146 3.23 -6.36 8.59
N LYS A 147 3.87 -5.94 9.68
CA LYS A 147 4.25 -6.79 10.80
C LYS A 147 3.02 -7.41 11.44
N ASN A 148 3.08 -8.70 11.74
CA ASN A 148 2.01 -9.45 12.38
C ASN A 148 1.61 -8.83 13.73
N GLY A 149 0.30 -8.69 13.96
CA GLY A 149 -0.26 -8.12 15.18
C GLY A 149 -0.09 -6.61 15.33
N SER A 150 0.38 -5.91 14.26
CA SER A 150 0.62 -4.47 14.32
C SER A 150 -0.44 -3.63 13.61
N VAL A 151 -1.32 -4.25 12.83
CA VAL A 151 -2.33 -3.52 12.05
C VAL A 151 -3.31 -2.83 13.00
N THR A 152 -3.63 -1.55 12.70
CA THR A 152 -4.55 -0.73 13.51
C THR A 152 -5.80 -1.52 13.95
N PRO A 153 -6.28 -1.32 15.19
CA PRO A 153 -7.52 -1.97 15.65
C PRO A 153 -8.79 -1.44 14.96
N LYS A 154 -8.70 -0.35 14.19
CA LYS A 154 -9.84 0.16 13.42
C LYS A 154 -10.35 -0.89 12.44
N GLN A 155 -11.67 -1.03 12.36
CA GLN A 155 -12.34 -2.05 11.55
C GLN A 155 -12.71 -1.51 10.17
N VAL A 156 -13.10 -2.39 9.27
CA VAL A 156 -13.72 -2.07 7.98
C VAL A 156 -14.89 -1.10 8.20
N GLY A 157 -14.97 -0.06 7.38
CA GLY A 157 -15.93 1.04 7.49
C GLY A 157 -15.48 2.19 8.41
N ALA A 158 -14.37 2.04 9.15
CA ALA A 158 -13.85 3.13 9.96
C ALA A 158 -13.12 4.18 9.09
N ALA A 159 -13.34 5.45 9.41
CA ALA A 159 -12.61 6.55 8.80
C ALA A 159 -11.19 6.67 9.37
N VAL A 160 -10.26 7.08 8.52
CA VAL A 160 -8.89 7.44 8.89
C VAL A 160 -8.57 8.84 8.37
N ALA A 161 -7.75 9.55 9.12
CA ALA A 161 -7.20 10.85 8.71
C ALA A 161 -5.79 10.68 8.14
N THR A 162 -5.33 11.64 7.33
CA THR A 162 -3.92 11.70 6.89
C THR A 162 -3.00 11.67 8.11
N GLY A 163 -1.94 10.86 8.05
CA GLY A 163 -0.98 10.68 9.12
C GLY A 163 -1.43 9.74 10.24
N GLU A 164 -2.62 9.16 10.15
CA GLU A 164 -3.11 8.21 11.15
C GLU A 164 -2.38 6.86 11.03
N TYR A 165 -2.06 6.25 12.19
CA TYR A 165 -1.36 4.98 12.26
C TYR A 165 -2.14 3.84 11.61
N LEU A 166 -1.49 3.08 10.73
CA LEU A 166 -2.05 1.90 10.08
C LEU A 166 -1.40 0.61 10.54
N GLY A 167 -0.09 0.62 10.80
CA GLY A 167 0.66 -0.56 11.22
C GLY A 167 2.17 -0.31 11.27
N ILE A 168 2.92 -1.37 11.50
CA ILE A 168 4.38 -1.38 11.44
C ILE A 168 4.83 -2.02 10.13
N VAL A 169 5.83 -1.46 9.49
CA VAL A 169 6.47 -2.06 8.31
C VAL A 169 7.00 -3.45 8.68
N GLY A 170 6.60 -4.45 7.91
CA GLY A 170 6.96 -5.84 8.10
C GLY A 170 7.38 -6.51 6.80
N SER A 171 7.26 -7.85 6.76
CA SER A 171 7.60 -8.68 5.59
C SER A 171 6.62 -9.85 5.46
N SER A 172 5.31 -9.60 5.56
CA SER A 172 4.28 -10.63 5.40
C SER A 172 3.95 -10.87 3.93
N GLY A 173 3.52 -12.08 3.58
CA GLY A 173 3.16 -12.43 2.20
C GLY A 173 4.37 -12.60 1.27
N SER A 174 4.19 -12.26 -0.01
CA SER A 174 5.23 -12.30 -1.03
C SER A 174 6.19 -11.13 -0.86
N SER A 175 7.20 -11.29 -0.03
CA SER A 175 8.15 -10.23 0.36
C SER A 175 9.54 -10.82 0.56
N SER A 176 10.58 -10.11 0.14
CA SER A 176 11.99 -10.52 0.29
C SER A 176 12.67 -9.93 1.53
N GLY A 177 11.98 -9.06 2.27
CA GLY A 177 12.48 -8.39 3.47
C GLY A 177 11.57 -7.24 3.90
N PRO A 178 11.78 -6.65 5.08
CA PRO A 178 10.90 -5.61 5.61
C PRO A 178 10.82 -4.36 4.72
N HIS A 179 9.65 -4.14 4.13
CA HIS A 179 9.30 -2.96 3.33
C HIS A 179 7.81 -2.66 3.40
N LEU A 180 7.42 -1.44 3.09
CA LEU A 180 6.05 -1.08 2.76
C LEU A 180 5.88 -1.21 1.24
N HIS A 181 4.89 -1.99 0.80
CA HIS A 181 4.34 -1.90 -0.55
C HIS A 181 3.17 -0.90 -0.52
N PHE A 182 3.31 0.20 -1.25
CA PHE A 182 2.30 1.27 -1.35
C PHE A 182 1.80 1.35 -2.80
N GLU A 183 0.55 0.96 -3.02
CA GLU A 183 -0.08 0.88 -4.35
C GLU A 183 -1.32 1.76 -4.37
N VAL A 184 -1.52 2.56 -5.43
CA VAL A 184 -2.68 3.44 -5.60
C VAL A 184 -3.39 3.12 -6.91
N HIS A 185 -4.72 3.09 -6.85
CA HIS A 185 -5.59 2.93 -8.01
C HIS A 185 -6.52 4.11 -8.16
N ASP A 186 -6.80 4.47 -9.40
CA ASP A 186 -7.85 5.43 -9.74
C ASP A 186 -9.24 4.94 -9.29
N SER A 187 -10.21 5.84 -9.38
CA SER A 187 -11.61 5.56 -9.03
C SER A 187 -12.18 4.42 -9.89
N GLY A 188 -13.06 3.61 -9.31
CA GLY A 188 -13.76 2.55 -10.01
C GLY A 188 -13.60 1.18 -9.39
N THR A 189 -13.53 0.14 -10.24
CA THR A 189 -13.38 -1.25 -9.81
C THR A 189 -11.89 -1.59 -9.62
N TYR A 190 -11.58 -2.31 -8.56
CA TYR A 190 -10.26 -2.90 -8.37
C TYR A 190 -10.19 -4.28 -9.06
N PRO A 191 -9.11 -4.63 -9.75
CA PRO A 191 -7.99 -3.78 -10.13
C PRO A 191 -8.40 -2.80 -11.23
N GLY A 192 -8.27 -1.49 -10.93
CA GLY A 192 -8.46 -0.41 -11.87
C GLY A 192 -7.13 0.10 -12.42
N PRO A 193 -7.14 1.21 -13.16
CA PRO A 193 -5.92 1.89 -13.56
C PRO A 193 -5.04 2.19 -12.34
N LEU A 194 -3.75 1.97 -12.48
CA LEU A 194 -2.78 2.36 -11.46
C LEU A 194 -2.59 3.87 -11.49
N LEU A 195 -2.32 4.45 -10.33
CA LEU A 195 -1.82 5.81 -10.20
C LEU A 195 -0.41 5.74 -9.60
N ASP A 196 0.55 6.35 -10.28
CA ASP A 196 1.85 6.58 -9.67
C ASP A 196 1.78 7.90 -8.89
N PRO A 197 2.07 7.93 -7.58
CA PRO A 197 2.10 9.17 -6.81
C PRO A 197 3.31 10.07 -7.15
N TYR A 198 4.16 9.67 -8.07
CA TYR A 198 5.31 10.43 -8.55
C TYR A 198 5.05 10.95 -9.95
N ASP A 199 5.43 12.21 -10.18
CA ASP A 199 5.32 12.90 -11.46
C ASP A 199 6.70 13.00 -12.13
N GLY A 200 6.78 12.68 -13.43
CA GLY A 200 8.04 12.72 -14.16
C GLY A 200 7.91 12.48 -15.65
N LEU A 201 9.08 12.36 -16.31
CA LEU A 201 9.16 12.35 -17.78
C LEU A 201 8.54 11.12 -18.44
N CYS A 202 8.49 10.00 -17.73
CA CYS A 202 7.96 8.72 -18.22
C CYS A 202 6.74 8.24 -17.42
N GLU A 203 6.11 9.14 -16.67
CA GLU A 203 4.83 8.83 -16.05
C GLU A 203 3.77 8.70 -17.15
N THR A 204 3.13 7.52 -17.22
CA THR A 204 2.15 7.15 -18.25
C THR A 204 0.84 6.63 -17.67
N LEU A 205 0.73 6.56 -16.33
CA LEU A 205 -0.39 5.99 -15.58
C LEU A 205 -1.19 7.05 -14.85
#